data_76a2942d5f3a3fa858d12c9d9c0bdf3d
#
_entry.id   76a2942d5f3a3fa858d12c9d9c0bdf3d
#
_cell.length_a   1.000
_cell.length_b   1.000
_cell.length_c   1.000
_cell.angle_alpha   90.00
_cell.angle_beta   90.00
_cell.angle_gamma   90.00
#
_symmetry.space_group_name_H-M   'P 1'
#
loop_
_entity.id
_entity.type
_entity.pdbx_description
1 polymer ?
#
loop_
_entity_poly.entity_id
_entity_poly.type
_entity_poly.pdbx_seq_one_letter_code
_entity_poly.pdbx_strand_id
1 'polypeptide(L)'
;SKTLRRPISVCDSENSVLRLVYQVKGEGTKIMSQMKKGESVDILAPLGNGFNIEKGKRYCLIGGGIGVPPMLYTAKQTENPLVITGFRNKDLIILQDDFKNAGAELVLTTDDGSAGVHGFVTDVLKEKINEVDEVCACGPTPMLKAIAQVCKEFNKPCQISLEERMACGIGACLVCAVKVRKNGEEIMQHVCKNGPVFNAEEVVF
;
A
#
# COMPACT_ATOMS: atom_id res chain seq x y z
N SER A 1 -7.28 -28.66 -3.07
CA SER A 1 -7.89 -27.35 -2.88
C SER A 1 -7.09 -26.55 -1.85
N LYS A 2 -6.98 -25.25 -2.05
CA LYS A 2 -6.29 -24.33 -1.12
C LYS A 2 -7.33 -23.63 -0.27
N THR A 3 -7.46 -24.03 0.98
CA THR A 3 -8.52 -23.58 1.89
C THR A 3 -8.33 -22.19 2.48
N LEU A 4 -7.07 -21.72 2.61
CA LEU A 4 -6.80 -20.40 3.17
C LEU A 4 -7.02 -19.30 2.11
N ARG A 5 -7.70 -18.23 2.49
CA ARG A 5 -7.83 -17.02 1.68
C ARG A 5 -6.49 -16.27 1.57
N ARG A 6 -6.33 -15.47 0.54
CA ARG A 6 -5.15 -14.63 0.33
C ARG A 6 -5.51 -13.18 0.63
N PRO A 7 -4.72 -12.49 1.47
CA PRO A 7 -4.89 -11.06 1.65
C PRO A 7 -4.49 -10.35 0.36
N ILE A 8 -5.41 -9.57 -0.18
CA ILE A 8 -5.19 -8.76 -1.38
C ILE A 8 -5.83 -7.41 -1.13
N SER A 9 -5.05 -6.35 -1.30
CA SER A 9 -5.54 -4.99 -1.16
C SER A 9 -6.44 -4.60 -2.32
N VAL A 10 -7.44 -3.77 -2.03
CA VAL A 10 -8.33 -3.21 -3.05
C VAL A 10 -7.53 -2.23 -3.91
N CYS A 11 -7.52 -2.45 -5.22
CA CYS A 11 -6.93 -1.52 -6.19
C CYS A 11 -7.92 -0.43 -6.58
N ASP A 12 -9.19 -0.81 -6.77
CA ASP A 12 -10.27 0.09 -7.13
C ASP A 12 -11.62 -0.54 -6.81
N SER A 13 -12.63 0.30 -6.57
CA SER A 13 -14.01 -0.14 -6.35
C SER A 13 -14.96 0.91 -6.90
N GLU A 14 -15.62 0.59 -8.02
CA GLU A 14 -16.53 1.49 -8.70
C GLU A 14 -17.67 0.72 -9.37
N ASN A 15 -18.89 1.26 -9.35
CA ASN A 15 -20.06 0.69 -10.03
C ASN A 15 -20.30 -0.81 -9.72
N SER A 16 -20.16 -1.20 -8.46
CA SER A 16 -20.27 -2.60 -7.99
C SER A 16 -19.21 -3.55 -8.57
N VAL A 17 -18.14 -3.01 -9.13
CA VAL A 17 -16.98 -3.76 -9.60
C VAL A 17 -15.81 -3.56 -8.66
N LEU A 18 -15.26 -4.65 -8.15
CA LEU A 18 -14.05 -4.66 -7.35
C LEU A 18 -12.85 -5.03 -8.23
N ARG A 19 -11.86 -4.13 -8.32
CA ARG A 19 -10.59 -4.38 -9.03
C ARG A 19 -9.52 -4.81 -8.04
N LEU A 20 -8.98 -5.99 -8.24
CA LEU A 20 -7.86 -6.54 -7.48
C LEU A 20 -6.66 -6.72 -8.41
N VAL A 21 -5.50 -6.28 -7.94
CA VAL A 21 -4.21 -6.48 -8.63
C VAL A 21 -3.28 -7.23 -7.69
N TYR A 22 -2.74 -8.35 -8.14
CA TYR A 22 -1.90 -9.21 -7.32
C TYR A 22 -0.76 -9.82 -8.13
N GLN A 23 0.32 -10.15 -7.45
CA GLN A 23 1.44 -10.88 -8.03
C GLN A 23 1.21 -12.39 -7.90
N VAL A 24 1.50 -13.13 -8.98
CA VAL A 24 1.51 -14.60 -8.93
C VAL A 24 2.77 -15.06 -8.20
N LYS A 25 2.63 -15.41 -6.93
CA LYS A 25 3.75 -15.73 -6.04
C LYS A 25 3.75 -17.19 -5.56
N GLY A 26 2.57 -17.80 -5.46
CA GLY A 26 2.40 -19.15 -4.97
C GLY A 26 1.20 -19.83 -5.62
N GLU A 27 0.95 -21.10 -5.27
CA GLU A 27 -0.08 -21.90 -5.92
C GLU A 27 -1.48 -21.30 -5.89
N GLY A 28 -1.86 -20.62 -4.79
CA GLY A 28 -3.18 -20.00 -4.71
C GLY A 28 -3.36 -18.86 -5.71
N THR A 29 -2.38 -17.97 -5.83
CA THR A 29 -2.41 -16.89 -6.82
C THR A 29 -2.22 -17.43 -8.25
N LYS A 30 -1.51 -18.56 -8.43
CA LYS A 30 -1.43 -19.26 -9.71
C LYS A 30 -2.79 -19.81 -10.15
N ILE A 31 -3.54 -20.41 -9.23
CA ILE A 31 -4.92 -20.87 -9.51
C ILE A 31 -5.80 -19.67 -9.89
N MET A 32 -5.75 -18.59 -9.11
CA MET A 32 -6.52 -17.38 -9.41
C MET A 32 -6.18 -16.80 -10.79
N SER A 33 -4.90 -16.80 -11.20
CA SER A 33 -4.50 -16.28 -12.53
C SER A 33 -4.98 -17.12 -13.71
N GLN A 34 -5.46 -18.33 -13.47
CA GLN A 34 -6.01 -19.23 -14.50
C GLN A 34 -7.54 -19.15 -14.59
N MET A 35 -8.18 -18.39 -13.68
CA MET A 35 -9.63 -18.23 -13.68
C MET A 35 -10.12 -17.50 -14.92
N LYS A 36 -11.28 -17.91 -15.41
CA LYS A 36 -11.91 -17.38 -16.62
C LYS A 36 -13.09 -16.48 -16.25
N LYS A 37 -13.46 -15.64 -17.20
CA LYS A 37 -14.68 -14.83 -17.09
C LYS A 37 -15.90 -15.70 -16.81
N GLY A 38 -16.69 -15.30 -15.80
CA GLY A 38 -17.89 -16.03 -15.36
C GLY A 38 -17.64 -16.99 -14.20
N GLU A 39 -16.39 -17.23 -13.79
CA GLU A 39 -16.11 -17.99 -12.58
C GLU A 39 -16.28 -17.13 -11.32
N SER A 40 -16.74 -17.76 -10.23
CA SER A 40 -17.00 -17.09 -8.97
C SER A 40 -15.80 -17.19 -8.02
N VAL A 41 -15.55 -16.12 -7.28
CA VAL A 41 -14.54 -16.07 -6.21
C VAL A 41 -15.24 -15.82 -4.87
N ASP A 42 -14.90 -16.61 -3.86
CA ASP A 42 -15.36 -16.39 -2.49
C ASP A 42 -14.46 -15.35 -1.81
N ILE A 43 -15.03 -14.20 -1.43
CA ILE A 43 -14.34 -13.06 -0.83
C ILE A 43 -14.86 -12.81 0.57
N LEU A 44 -13.96 -12.64 1.52
CA LEU A 44 -14.24 -12.10 2.85
C LEU A 44 -13.80 -10.64 2.87
N ALA A 45 -14.74 -9.71 2.81
CA ALA A 45 -14.50 -8.27 2.73
C ALA A 45 -15.69 -7.45 3.26
N PRO A 46 -15.49 -6.17 3.62
CA PRO A 46 -14.20 -5.50 3.83
C PRO A 46 -13.52 -5.95 5.12
N LEU A 47 -12.19 -5.97 5.15
CA LEU A 47 -11.41 -6.30 6.34
C LEU A 47 -10.38 -5.23 6.64
N GLY A 48 -10.08 -5.06 7.94
CA GLY A 48 -9.09 -4.11 8.42
C GLY A 48 -9.49 -2.65 8.25
N ASN A 49 -8.51 -1.76 8.43
CA ASN A 49 -8.66 -0.32 8.38
C ASN A 49 -7.72 0.26 7.31
N GLY A 50 -8.28 1.01 6.37
CA GLY A 50 -7.55 1.69 5.31
C GLY A 50 -6.89 3.00 5.78
N PHE A 51 -6.31 3.73 4.83
CA PHE A 51 -5.76 5.06 5.10
C PHE A 51 -6.85 6.03 5.54
N ASN A 52 -6.55 6.80 6.58
CA ASN A 52 -7.43 7.88 7.02
C ASN A 52 -7.14 9.13 6.17
N ILE A 53 -8.11 9.52 5.34
CA ILE A 53 -7.99 10.66 4.44
C ILE A 53 -8.90 11.79 4.92
N GLU A 54 -8.30 12.91 5.25
CA GLU A 54 -8.99 14.14 5.68
C GLU A 54 -9.12 15.12 4.52
N LYS A 55 -10.26 15.76 4.38
CA LYS A 55 -10.48 16.78 3.34
C LYS A 55 -9.59 18.01 3.56
N GLY A 56 -9.13 18.59 2.47
CA GLY A 56 -8.32 19.81 2.50
C GLY A 56 -6.83 19.59 2.76
N LYS A 57 -6.39 18.36 2.99
CA LYS A 57 -4.97 18.01 3.06
C LYS A 57 -4.43 17.55 1.71
N ARG A 58 -3.21 17.94 1.37
CA ARG A 58 -2.47 17.41 0.24
C ARG A 58 -1.63 16.23 0.67
N TYR A 59 -1.90 15.06 0.10
CA TYR A 59 -1.22 13.80 0.43
C TYR A 59 -0.11 13.46 -0.56
N CYS A 60 0.97 12.86 -0.03
CA CYS A 60 1.93 12.10 -0.82
C CYS A 60 1.60 10.61 -0.67
N LEU A 61 1.20 9.97 -1.76
CA LEU A 61 0.85 8.54 -1.80
C LEU A 61 2.00 7.77 -2.43
N ILE A 62 2.66 6.90 -1.68
CA ILE A 62 3.85 6.18 -2.13
C ILE A 62 3.55 4.68 -2.24
N GLY A 63 3.70 4.14 -3.45
CA GLY A 63 3.54 2.72 -3.72
C GLY A 63 4.85 2.07 -4.20
N GLY A 64 5.22 0.93 -3.62
CA GLY A 64 6.38 0.15 -4.07
C GLY A 64 6.00 -1.22 -4.61
N GLY A 65 6.33 -1.53 -5.87
CA GLY A 65 6.00 -2.80 -6.50
C GLY A 65 4.52 -3.14 -6.41
N ILE A 66 4.17 -4.27 -5.77
CA ILE A 66 2.77 -4.68 -5.58
C ILE A 66 2.03 -3.86 -4.49
N GLY A 67 2.68 -2.92 -3.82
CA GLY A 67 2.04 -1.93 -2.96
C GLY A 67 1.45 -0.73 -3.72
N VAL A 68 1.69 -0.62 -5.03
CA VAL A 68 1.13 0.44 -5.88
C VAL A 68 -0.40 0.35 -6.03
N PRO A 69 -1.03 -0.83 -6.25
CA PRO A 69 -2.47 -0.94 -6.43
C PRO A 69 -3.34 -0.26 -5.37
N PRO A 70 -3.15 -0.45 -4.05
CA PRO A 70 -3.99 0.21 -3.04
C PRO A 70 -3.84 1.74 -3.03
N MET A 71 -2.74 2.27 -3.54
CA MET A 71 -2.55 3.72 -3.67
C MET A 71 -3.49 4.33 -4.73
N LEU A 72 -3.91 3.57 -5.75
CA LEU A 72 -4.86 4.06 -6.73
C LEU A 72 -6.24 4.34 -6.12
N TYR A 73 -6.75 3.39 -5.31
CA TYR A 73 -8.01 3.60 -4.60
C TYR A 73 -7.95 4.80 -3.66
N THR A 74 -6.81 4.97 -2.98
CA THR A 74 -6.58 6.13 -2.10
C THR A 74 -6.47 7.43 -2.90
N ALA A 75 -5.78 7.42 -4.05
CA ALA A 75 -5.65 8.59 -4.93
C ALA A 75 -7.00 9.12 -5.42
N LYS A 76 -7.94 8.23 -5.74
CA LYS A 76 -9.30 8.60 -6.14
C LYS A 76 -10.11 9.27 -5.01
N GLN A 77 -9.68 9.16 -3.77
CA GLN A 77 -10.33 9.76 -2.60
C GLN A 77 -9.66 11.05 -2.13
N THR A 78 -8.56 11.44 -2.75
CA THR A 78 -7.76 12.63 -2.41
C THR A 78 -7.84 13.69 -3.50
N GLU A 79 -7.73 14.95 -3.12
CA GLU A 79 -7.68 16.07 -4.05
C GLU A 79 -6.23 16.35 -4.44
N ASN A 80 -5.91 16.31 -5.74
CA ASN A 80 -4.57 16.62 -6.29
C ASN A 80 -3.40 15.93 -5.55
N PRO A 81 -3.45 14.61 -5.34
CA PRO A 81 -2.39 13.92 -4.61
C PRO A 81 -1.08 13.93 -5.42
N LEU A 82 0.04 14.05 -4.71
CA LEU A 82 1.34 13.63 -5.22
C LEU A 82 1.43 12.11 -5.11
N VAL A 83 1.64 11.40 -6.21
CA VAL A 83 1.82 9.95 -6.22
C VAL A 83 3.25 9.62 -6.64
N ILE A 84 3.95 8.86 -5.81
CA ILE A 84 5.29 8.35 -6.13
C ILE A 84 5.20 6.83 -6.25
N THR A 85 5.49 6.31 -7.43
CA THR A 85 5.51 4.86 -7.68
C THR A 85 6.94 4.36 -7.87
N GLY A 86 7.32 3.31 -7.14
CA GLY A 86 8.65 2.72 -7.20
C GLY A 86 8.63 1.28 -7.71
N PHE A 87 9.54 0.98 -8.64
CA PHE A 87 9.70 -0.36 -9.20
C PHE A 87 11.19 -0.68 -9.35
N ARG A 88 11.55 -1.96 -9.42
CA ARG A 88 12.94 -2.37 -9.68
C ARG A 88 13.41 -1.99 -11.09
N ASN A 89 12.53 -2.15 -12.08
CA ASN A 89 12.79 -1.87 -13.47
C ASN A 89 11.49 -1.58 -14.24
N LYS A 90 11.62 -1.17 -15.50
CA LYS A 90 10.50 -0.80 -16.37
C LYS A 90 9.49 -1.92 -16.64
N ASP A 91 9.93 -3.19 -16.61
CA ASP A 91 9.08 -4.33 -16.94
C ASP A 91 8.04 -4.64 -15.84
N LEU A 92 8.26 -4.08 -14.64
CA LEU A 92 7.37 -4.23 -13.48
C LEU A 92 6.37 -3.07 -13.31
N ILE A 93 6.45 -2.06 -14.18
CA ILE A 93 5.61 -0.86 -14.08
C ILE A 93 4.14 -1.21 -14.35
N ILE A 94 3.25 -0.77 -13.46
CA ILE A 94 1.81 -0.96 -13.56
C ILE A 94 1.06 0.33 -13.22
N LEU A 95 -0.16 0.48 -13.71
CA LEU A 95 -1.17 1.47 -13.30
C LEU A 95 -0.82 2.95 -13.55
N GLN A 96 0.20 3.27 -14.34
CA GLN A 96 0.62 4.67 -14.54
C GLN A 96 -0.50 5.53 -15.15
N ASP A 97 -1.21 5.00 -16.15
CA ASP A 97 -2.29 5.73 -16.81
C ASP A 97 -3.53 5.81 -15.90
N ASP A 98 -3.77 4.82 -15.05
CA ASP A 98 -4.84 4.87 -14.05
C ASP A 98 -4.65 6.06 -13.09
N PHE A 99 -3.43 6.29 -12.59
CA PHE A 99 -3.11 7.43 -11.72
C PHE A 99 -3.23 8.78 -12.43
N LYS A 100 -2.80 8.88 -13.69
CA LYS A 100 -2.98 10.10 -14.50
C LYS A 100 -4.47 10.40 -14.68
N ASN A 101 -5.27 9.37 -15.00
CA ASN A 101 -6.71 9.49 -15.14
C ASN A 101 -7.42 9.85 -13.82
N ALA A 102 -6.85 9.49 -12.69
CA ALA A 102 -7.32 9.90 -11.37
C ALA A 102 -6.92 11.35 -11.00
N GLY A 103 -6.22 12.09 -11.87
CA GLY A 103 -5.81 13.47 -11.63
C GLY A 103 -4.62 13.63 -10.70
N ALA A 104 -3.82 12.58 -10.49
CA ALA A 104 -2.65 12.64 -9.63
C ALA A 104 -1.43 13.30 -10.30
N GLU A 105 -0.67 14.08 -9.52
CA GLU A 105 0.70 14.44 -9.89
C GLU A 105 1.58 13.18 -9.70
N LEU A 106 1.97 12.55 -10.81
CA LEU A 106 2.62 11.24 -10.78
C LEU A 106 4.13 11.34 -11.04
N VAL A 107 4.91 10.77 -10.12
CA VAL A 107 6.36 10.57 -10.27
C VAL A 107 6.66 9.07 -10.25
N LEU A 108 7.34 8.60 -11.29
CA LEU A 108 7.80 7.21 -11.43
C LEU A 108 9.28 7.13 -11.08
N THR A 109 9.66 6.16 -10.25
CA THR A 109 11.06 5.81 -9.99
C THR A 109 11.34 4.36 -10.38
N THR A 110 12.56 4.09 -10.84
CA THR A 110 13.07 2.72 -11.01
C THR A 110 14.46 2.61 -10.41
N ASP A 111 14.70 1.50 -9.68
CA ASP A 111 15.96 1.27 -8.98
C ASP A 111 17.15 1.21 -9.97
N ASP A 112 16.92 0.68 -11.19
CA ASP A 112 17.92 0.52 -12.25
C ASP A 112 17.98 1.70 -13.24
N GLY A 113 17.10 2.71 -13.10
CA GLY A 113 17.03 3.86 -14.01
C GLY A 113 16.45 3.57 -15.38
N SER A 114 15.82 2.40 -15.58
CA SER A 114 15.28 2.00 -16.90
C SER A 114 14.05 2.80 -17.33
N ALA A 115 13.38 3.49 -16.39
CA ALA A 115 12.28 4.42 -16.67
C ALA A 115 12.07 5.40 -15.50
N GLY A 116 11.60 6.61 -15.80
CA GLY A 116 11.36 7.65 -14.79
C GLY A 116 12.65 8.16 -14.12
N VAL A 117 12.54 8.49 -12.84
CA VAL A 117 13.69 8.92 -12.02
C VAL A 117 14.50 7.68 -11.61
N HIS A 118 15.81 7.73 -11.80
CA HIS A 118 16.72 6.69 -11.32
C HIS A 118 16.92 6.83 -9.81
N GLY A 119 16.58 5.82 -9.04
CA GLY A 119 16.75 5.80 -7.59
C GLY A 119 15.50 5.33 -6.85
N PHE A 120 15.45 5.64 -5.55
CA PHE A 120 14.40 5.17 -4.67
C PHE A 120 13.29 6.22 -4.51
N VAL A 121 12.12 5.77 -4.13
CA VAL A 121 10.97 6.65 -3.81
C VAL A 121 11.31 7.67 -2.72
N THR A 122 12.24 7.34 -1.81
CA THR A 122 12.70 8.23 -0.75
C THR A 122 13.50 9.43 -1.25
N ASP A 123 14.16 9.30 -2.40
CA ASP A 123 14.92 10.40 -2.99
C ASP A 123 13.96 11.49 -3.47
N VAL A 124 12.93 11.09 -4.22
CA VAL A 124 11.85 11.97 -4.67
C VAL A 124 11.05 12.51 -3.47
N LEU A 125 10.78 11.67 -2.45
CA LEU A 125 10.06 12.11 -1.26
C LEU A 125 10.80 13.25 -0.57
N LYS A 126 12.11 13.15 -0.37
CA LYS A 126 12.91 14.22 0.28
C LYS A 126 12.84 15.55 -0.46
N GLU A 127 12.80 15.52 -1.78
CA GLU A 127 12.68 16.72 -2.60
C GLU A 127 11.31 17.39 -2.46
N LYS A 128 10.25 16.58 -2.38
CA LYS A 128 8.86 17.05 -2.44
C LYS A 128 8.11 17.05 -1.10
N ILE A 129 8.71 16.60 0.00
CA ILE A 129 8.02 16.38 1.28
C ILE A 129 7.43 17.68 1.87
N ASN A 130 8.02 18.83 1.57
CA ASN A 130 7.52 20.12 2.04
C ASN A 130 6.28 20.61 1.27
N GLU A 131 5.96 19.99 0.13
CA GLU A 131 4.80 20.33 -0.68
C GLU A 131 3.51 19.63 -0.21
N VAL A 132 3.60 18.69 0.74
CA VAL A 132 2.49 17.84 1.19
C VAL A 132 2.29 17.93 2.69
N ASP A 133 1.08 17.62 3.15
CA ASP A 133 0.71 17.66 4.56
C ASP A 133 0.97 16.33 5.25
N GLU A 134 0.74 15.22 4.55
CA GLU A 134 0.83 13.87 5.11
C GLU A 134 1.26 12.86 4.06
N VAL A 135 1.97 11.81 4.50
CA VAL A 135 2.46 10.73 3.65
C VAL A 135 1.70 9.43 3.93
N CYS A 136 1.24 8.75 2.87
CA CYS A 136 0.66 7.42 2.95
C CYS A 136 1.50 6.46 2.10
N ALA A 137 1.94 5.33 2.66
CA ALA A 137 2.82 4.43 1.94
C ALA A 137 2.40 2.95 2.05
N CYS A 138 2.57 2.23 0.94
CA CYS A 138 2.38 0.78 0.86
C CYS A 138 3.48 0.14 0.00
N GLY A 139 4.11 -0.93 0.50
CA GLY A 139 5.18 -1.61 -0.21
C GLY A 139 6.06 -2.46 0.69
N PRO A 140 7.26 -2.85 0.23
CA PRO A 140 8.18 -3.67 1.01
C PRO A 140 8.60 -3.03 2.33
N THR A 141 8.74 -3.82 3.39
CA THR A 141 9.13 -3.35 4.73
C THR A 141 10.37 -2.45 4.74
N PRO A 142 11.47 -2.74 4.00
CA PRO A 142 12.62 -1.85 3.96
C PRO A 142 12.28 -0.46 3.40
N MET A 143 11.41 -0.38 2.39
CA MET A 143 10.93 0.89 1.83
C MET A 143 10.09 1.66 2.85
N LEU A 144 9.14 0.98 3.52
CA LEU A 144 8.29 1.61 4.55
C LEU A 144 9.12 2.16 5.71
N LYS A 145 10.14 1.42 6.15
CA LYS A 145 11.08 1.87 7.18
C LYS A 145 11.85 3.12 6.76
N ALA A 146 12.35 3.16 5.52
CA ALA A 146 13.07 4.31 4.99
C ALA A 146 12.15 5.54 4.86
N ILE A 147 10.90 5.36 4.39
CA ILE A 147 9.90 6.42 4.31
C ILE A 147 9.57 6.97 5.70
N ALA A 148 9.31 6.08 6.67
CA ALA A 148 9.04 6.49 8.06
C ALA A 148 10.18 7.32 8.65
N GLN A 149 11.43 6.94 8.36
CA GLN A 149 12.62 7.70 8.79
C GLN A 149 12.66 9.09 8.16
N VAL A 150 12.43 9.21 6.85
CA VAL A 150 12.36 10.51 6.15
C VAL A 150 11.24 11.38 6.74
N CYS A 151 10.05 10.82 6.93
CA CYS A 151 8.93 11.58 7.51
C CYS A 151 9.23 12.06 8.93
N LYS A 152 9.91 11.26 9.74
CA LYS A 152 10.36 11.65 11.08
C LYS A 152 11.37 12.79 11.03
N GLU A 153 12.35 12.74 10.12
CA GLU A 153 13.37 13.79 9.93
C GLU A 153 12.74 15.15 9.56
N PHE A 154 11.67 15.11 8.75
CA PHE A 154 10.96 16.30 8.31
C PHE A 154 9.73 16.65 9.16
N ASN A 155 9.50 15.92 10.27
CA ASN A 155 8.34 16.08 11.15
C ASN A 155 7.01 16.04 10.39
N LYS A 156 6.86 15.08 9.45
CA LYS A 156 5.65 14.88 8.64
C LYS A 156 4.87 13.68 9.14
N PRO A 157 3.54 13.79 9.33
CA PRO A 157 2.67 12.66 9.61
C PRO A 157 2.78 11.60 8.50
N CYS A 158 2.81 10.33 8.91
CA CYS A 158 2.97 9.24 7.97
C CYS A 158 2.12 8.03 8.39
N GLN A 159 1.30 7.55 7.46
CA GLN A 159 0.57 6.30 7.58
C GLN A 159 1.23 5.24 6.68
N ILE A 160 1.43 4.04 7.19
CA ILE A 160 2.00 2.92 6.43
C ILE A 160 1.11 1.70 6.46
N SER A 161 0.97 1.05 5.32
CA SER A 161 0.24 -0.21 5.20
C SER A 161 1.21 -1.38 5.31
N LEU A 162 1.07 -2.18 6.36
CA LEU A 162 1.90 -3.36 6.62
C LEU A 162 1.34 -4.60 5.93
N GLU A 163 2.24 -5.46 5.47
CA GLU A 163 1.91 -6.78 4.91
C GLU A 163 2.43 -7.87 5.84
N GLU A 164 1.54 -8.79 6.23
CA GLU A 164 1.87 -9.97 7.02
C GLU A 164 1.17 -11.22 6.48
N ARG A 165 1.70 -12.38 6.86
CA ARG A 165 1.00 -13.64 6.57
C ARG A 165 -0.32 -13.67 7.31
N MET A 166 -1.37 -14.06 6.62
CA MET A 166 -2.72 -14.14 7.20
C MET A 166 -3.29 -15.55 7.07
N ALA A 167 -4.01 -15.98 8.11
CA ALA A 167 -4.79 -17.20 8.08
C ALA A 167 -6.29 -16.90 8.22
N CYS A 168 -6.76 -16.38 9.36
CA CYS A 168 -8.19 -16.15 9.59
C CYS A 168 -8.74 -14.86 8.97
N GLY A 169 -7.94 -13.80 8.87
CA GLY A 169 -8.37 -12.48 8.37
C GLY A 169 -9.23 -11.65 9.35
N ILE A 170 -9.61 -12.17 10.51
CA ILE A 170 -10.57 -11.58 11.45
C ILE A 170 -10.00 -11.29 12.85
N GLY A 171 -8.69 -11.42 13.05
CA GLY A 171 -8.03 -11.14 14.32
C GLY A 171 -8.09 -12.27 15.35
N ALA A 172 -8.41 -13.51 14.96
CA ALA A 172 -8.56 -14.62 15.91
C ALA A 172 -7.30 -15.50 16.06
N CYS A 173 -6.46 -15.62 15.02
CA CYS A 173 -5.40 -16.65 14.99
C CYS A 173 -3.99 -16.15 15.30
N LEU A 174 -3.77 -14.88 15.55
CA LEU A 174 -2.50 -14.22 15.87
C LEU A 174 -1.39 -14.31 14.79
N VAL A 175 -1.62 -14.95 13.65
CA VAL A 175 -0.60 -15.16 12.60
C VAL A 175 -0.05 -13.87 12.02
N CYS A 176 -0.89 -12.82 11.90
CA CYS A 176 -0.52 -11.51 11.36
C CYS A 176 -0.22 -10.47 12.46
N ALA A 177 0.25 -10.92 13.63
CA ALA A 177 0.55 -10.02 14.73
C ALA A 177 1.86 -9.27 14.48
N VAL A 178 1.80 -7.94 14.66
CA VAL A 178 2.95 -7.03 14.59
C VAL A 178 3.08 -6.25 15.88
N LYS A 179 4.30 -5.79 16.20
CA LYS A 179 4.55 -4.91 17.34
C LYS A 179 4.24 -3.46 16.97
N VAL A 180 3.48 -2.81 17.82
CA VAL A 180 3.29 -1.36 17.77
C VAL A 180 3.53 -0.75 19.15
N ARG A 181 3.94 0.52 19.19
CA ARG A 181 4.14 1.27 20.43
C ARG A 181 3.00 2.24 20.62
N LYS A 182 2.22 2.06 21.68
CA LYS A 182 1.13 2.99 22.06
C LYS A 182 1.32 3.43 23.50
N ASN A 183 1.26 4.72 23.73
CA ASN A 183 1.43 5.32 25.06
C ASN A 183 2.73 4.90 25.77
N GLY A 184 3.82 4.68 25.00
CA GLY A 184 5.11 4.25 25.53
C GLY A 184 5.28 2.76 25.70
N GLU A 185 4.23 1.95 25.57
CA GLU A 185 4.25 0.49 25.72
C GLU A 185 4.23 -0.23 24.38
N GLU A 186 4.97 -1.33 24.27
CA GLU A 186 4.93 -2.22 23.12
C GLU A 186 3.80 -3.23 23.27
N ILE A 187 2.88 -3.22 22.34
CA ILE A 187 1.73 -4.14 22.29
C ILE A 187 1.68 -4.87 20.95
N MET A 188 1.07 -6.04 20.95
CA MET A 188 0.82 -6.80 19.71
C MET A 188 -0.52 -6.39 19.11
N GLN A 189 -0.53 -6.07 17.82
CA GLN A 189 -1.75 -5.79 17.05
C GLN A 189 -1.81 -6.68 15.81
N HIS A 190 -3.03 -6.95 15.33
CA HIS A 190 -3.26 -7.80 14.16
C HIS A 190 -3.40 -6.95 12.91
N VAL A 191 -2.56 -7.18 11.90
CA VAL A 191 -2.64 -6.48 10.61
C VAL A 191 -4.01 -6.64 9.97
N CYS A 192 -4.65 -7.81 10.09
CA CYS A 192 -5.96 -8.06 9.50
C CYS A 192 -7.14 -7.37 10.19
N LYS A 193 -7.00 -6.93 11.44
CA LYS A 193 -8.11 -6.35 12.23
C LYS A 193 -7.82 -4.91 12.66
N ASN A 194 -6.62 -4.65 13.18
CA ASN A 194 -6.22 -3.33 13.67
C ASN A 194 -5.55 -2.49 12.57
N GLY A 195 -4.90 -3.14 11.59
CA GLY A 195 -4.32 -2.59 10.38
C GLY A 195 -5.20 -2.91 9.15
N PRO A 196 -4.64 -2.99 7.96
CA PRO A 196 -3.19 -2.98 7.64
C PRO A 196 -2.50 -1.64 7.82
N VAL A 197 -3.25 -0.54 7.90
CA VAL A 197 -2.68 0.81 8.03
C VAL A 197 -2.45 1.15 9.50
N PHE A 198 -1.24 1.65 9.77
CA PHE A 198 -0.81 2.13 11.08
C PHE A 198 -0.10 3.48 10.93
N ASN A 199 -0.07 4.26 12.01
CA ASN A 199 0.82 5.41 12.09
C ASN A 199 2.27 4.90 12.10
N ALA A 200 3.11 5.46 11.23
CA ALA A 200 4.49 5.01 11.08
C ALA A 200 5.33 5.14 12.36
N GLU A 201 5.02 6.14 13.21
CA GLU A 201 5.69 6.34 14.50
C GLU A 201 5.37 5.25 15.54
N GLU A 202 4.21 4.60 15.38
CA GLU A 202 3.80 3.53 16.29
C GLU A 202 4.44 2.17 15.92
N VAL A 203 4.86 1.97 14.65
CA VAL A 203 5.36 0.66 14.20
C VAL A 203 6.78 0.40 14.71
N VAL A 204 6.98 -0.78 15.29
CA VAL A 204 8.29 -1.28 15.70
C VAL A 204 8.82 -2.20 14.60
N PHE A 205 9.75 -1.67 13.77
CA PHE A 205 10.36 -2.38 12.64
C PHE A 205 11.45 -3.35 13.07
#